data_be79a14b217ade426f2be260c9b8be6e
#
_entry.id   be79a14b217ade426f2be260c9b8be6e
#
_cell.length_a   1.000
_cell.length_b   1.000
_cell.length_c   1.000
_cell.angle_alpha   90.00
_cell.angle_beta   90.00
_cell.angle_gamma   90.00
#
_symmetry.space_group_name_H-M   'P 1'
#
loop_
_entity.id
_entity.type
_entity.pdbx_description
1 polymer ?
#
loop_
_entity_poly.entity_id
_entity_poly.type
_entity_poly.pdbx_seq_one_letter_code
_entity_poly.pdbx_strand_id
1 'polypeptide(L)'
;SDLDIQNRTISVSKQYVKNPNGELTLSRPKTETSVRKVSIPQEAIDLLIAEHDKHPDNPYMFPSPITGEMYYPDSIVNLHKKILKDAGLPHIRFHDLRHTFATLALQNGVDVKTVSSMLGHYDAGFTLRTYTHATRQKQDEAAQTMGSFMAQVM
;
A
#
# COMPACT_ATOMS: atom_id res chain seq x y z
N SER A 1 10.11 13.20 -10.37
CA SER A 1 8.92 12.99 -9.55
C SER A 1 8.68 11.49 -9.38
N ASP A 2 8.33 11.05 -8.18
CA ASP A 2 7.99 9.64 -7.94
C ASP A 2 6.52 9.35 -8.30
N LEU A 3 5.70 10.39 -8.49
CA LEU A 3 4.32 10.32 -8.96
C LEU A 3 4.24 10.63 -10.45
N ASP A 4 3.68 9.72 -11.22
CA ASP A 4 3.34 9.87 -12.63
C ASP A 4 1.81 9.99 -12.75
N ILE A 5 1.35 11.23 -12.94
CA ILE A 5 -0.08 11.55 -13.00
C ILE A 5 -0.72 10.96 -14.25
N GLN A 6 -0.02 11.02 -15.39
CA GLN A 6 -0.57 10.54 -16.67
C GLN A 6 -0.77 9.02 -16.66
N ASN A 7 0.21 8.27 -16.14
CA ASN A 7 0.15 6.83 -16.06
C ASN A 7 -0.50 6.33 -14.75
N ARG A 8 -0.84 7.23 -13.85
CA ARG A 8 -1.43 6.92 -12.53
C ARG A 8 -0.59 5.92 -11.74
N THR A 9 0.72 6.18 -11.66
CA THR A 9 1.66 5.29 -10.97
C THR A 9 2.52 6.02 -9.96
N ILE A 10 2.88 5.32 -8.88
CA ILE A 10 3.89 5.73 -7.92
C ILE A 10 5.11 4.83 -8.08
N SER A 11 6.28 5.46 -8.25
CA SER A 11 7.57 4.76 -8.32
C SER A 11 8.18 4.64 -6.92
N VAL A 12 8.35 3.42 -6.44
CA VAL A 12 9.07 3.13 -5.19
C VAL A 12 10.47 2.67 -5.55
N SER A 13 11.42 3.60 -5.57
CA SER A 13 12.81 3.36 -5.98
C SER A 13 13.83 3.79 -4.93
N LYS A 14 13.35 4.38 -3.83
CA LYS A 14 14.17 4.96 -2.77
C LYS A 14 13.59 4.61 -1.41
N GLN A 15 14.45 4.58 -0.41
CA GLN A 15 14.05 4.44 1.00
C GLN A 15 14.93 5.35 1.85
N TYR A 16 14.39 5.81 2.97
CA TYR A 16 15.17 6.46 3.99
C TYR A 16 15.64 5.44 5.02
N VAL A 17 16.91 5.52 5.35
CA VAL A 17 17.54 4.66 6.37
C VAL A 17 18.04 5.57 7.48
N LYS A 18 17.71 5.23 8.71
CA LYS A 18 18.22 5.90 9.91
C LYS A 18 19.60 5.37 10.23
N ASN A 19 20.59 6.23 10.21
CA ASN A 19 21.94 5.91 10.60
C ASN A 19 22.07 5.80 12.14
N PRO A 20 23.15 5.17 12.65
CA PRO A 20 23.38 5.08 14.10
C PRO A 20 23.44 6.44 14.82
N ASN A 21 23.83 7.50 14.14
CA ASN A 21 23.84 8.88 14.64
C ASN A 21 22.46 9.55 14.62
N GLY A 22 21.42 8.87 14.13
CA GLY A 22 20.05 9.37 14.07
C GLY A 22 19.69 10.11 12.78
N GLU A 23 20.62 10.37 11.88
CA GLU A 23 20.38 11.02 10.59
C GLU A 23 19.67 10.09 9.62
N LEU A 24 18.80 10.68 8.79
CA LEU A 24 18.13 9.99 7.70
C LEU A 24 18.94 10.17 6.42
N THR A 25 19.34 9.07 5.81
CA THR A 25 19.98 9.07 4.50
C THR A 25 19.11 8.37 3.46
N LEU A 26 19.10 8.96 2.27
CA LEU A 26 18.42 8.38 1.12
C LEU A 26 19.26 7.22 0.58
N SER A 27 18.64 6.06 0.43
CA SER A 27 19.29 4.84 -0.06
C SER A 27 18.39 4.15 -1.09
N ARG A 28 18.99 3.31 -1.92
CA ARG A 28 18.22 2.36 -2.72
C ARG A 28 17.67 1.25 -1.81
N PRO A 29 16.50 0.69 -2.13
CA PRO A 29 16.01 -0.49 -1.44
C PRO A 29 17.04 -1.62 -1.52
N LYS A 30 17.09 -2.46 -0.47
CA LYS A 30 18.09 -3.54 -0.34
C LYS A 30 17.99 -4.61 -1.42
N THR A 31 16.84 -4.77 -2.07
CA THR A 31 16.60 -5.77 -3.11
C THR A 31 16.02 -5.09 -4.35
N GLU A 32 16.38 -5.59 -5.52
CA GLU A 32 15.81 -5.11 -6.80
C GLU A 32 14.29 -5.29 -6.86
N THR A 33 13.77 -6.34 -6.24
CA THR A 33 12.33 -6.60 -6.14
C THR A 33 11.57 -5.58 -5.30
N SER A 34 12.27 -4.80 -4.48
CA SER A 34 11.68 -3.69 -3.73
C SER A 34 11.47 -2.44 -4.60
N VAL A 35 12.21 -2.32 -5.71
CA VAL A 35 11.98 -1.27 -6.70
C VAL A 35 10.78 -1.66 -7.55
N ARG A 36 9.75 -0.84 -7.53
CA ARG A 36 8.50 -1.14 -8.23
C ARG A 36 7.73 0.12 -8.60
N LYS A 37 6.84 -0.03 -9.59
CA LYS A 37 5.78 0.94 -9.88
C LYS A 37 4.45 0.35 -9.40
N VAL A 38 3.70 1.16 -8.70
CA VAL A 38 2.37 0.79 -8.18
C VAL A 38 1.34 1.64 -8.89
N SER A 39 0.39 1.00 -9.56
CA SER A 39 -0.76 1.68 -10.13
C SER A 39 -1.72 2.08 -9.02
N ILE A 40 -2.26 3.30 -9.11
CA ILE A 40 -3.23 3.84 -8.16
C ILE A 40 -4.47 4.35 -8.90
N PRO A 41 -5.65 4.34 -8.27
CA PRO A 41 -6.88 4.81 -8.88
C PRO A 41 -6.86 6.35 -9.06
N GLN A 42 -7.72 6.85 -9.95
CA GLN A 42 -7.80 8.28 -10.25
C GLN A 42 -8.14 9.11 -9.01
N GLU A 43 -9.01 8.62 -8.17
CA GLU A 43 -9.41 9.27 -6.91
C GLU A 43 -8.21 9.50 -5.97
N ALA A 44 -7.25 8.57 -5.96
CA ALA A 44 -6.01 8.74 -5.19
C ALA A 44 -5.09 9.80 -5.81
N ILE A 45 -5.02 9.86 -7.14
CA ILE A 45 -4.29 10.93 -7.85
C ILE A 45 -4.88 12.30 -7.49
N ASP A 46 -6.20 12.45 -7.55
CA ASP A 46 -6.89 13.72 -7.28
C ASP A 46 -6.63 14.20 -5.84
N LEU A 47 -6.64 13.27 -4.89
CA LEU A 47 -6.28 13.57 -3.50
C LEU A 47 -4.83 14.00 -3.33
N LEU A 48 -3.90 13.35 -4.04
CA LEU A 48 -2.48 13.70 -4.00
C LEU A 48 -2.23 15.08 -4.63
N ILE A 49 -2.88 15.40 -5.74
CA ILE A 49 -2.81 16.73 -6.37
C ILE A 49 -3.33 17.78 -5.40
N ALA A 50 -4.54 17.58 -4.85
CA ALA A 50 -5.14 18.52 -3.90
C ALA A 50 -4.30 18.71 -2.63
N GLU A 51 -3.54 17.70 -2.22
CA GLU A 51 -2.60 17.83 -1.10
C GLU A 51 -1.38 18.66 -1.50
N HIS A 52 -0.76 18.37 -2.65
CA HIS A 52 0.42 19.09 -3.12
C HIS A 52 0.14 20.57 -3.42
N ASP A 53 -1.06 20.89 -3.90
CA ASP A 53 -1.49 22.27 -4.18
C ASP A 53 -1.53 23.18 -2.94
N LYS A 54 -1.52 22.60 -1.73
CA LYS A 54 -1.38 23.36 -0.47
C LYS A 54 0.03 23.90 -0.25
N HIS A 55 1.03 23.36 -0.95
CA HIS A 55 2.44 23.73 -0.83
C HIS A 55 3.20 23.51 -2.15
N PRO A 56 2.80 24.19 -3.25
CA PRO A 56 3.23 23.88 -4.62
C PRO A 56 4.74 24.07 -4.85
N ASP A 57 5.39 24.93 -4.06
CA ASP A 57 6.83 25.19 -4.14
C ASP A 57 7.67 24.14 -3.38
N ASN A 58 7.04 23.22 -2.66
CA ASN A 58 7.75 22.21 -1.90
C ASN A 58 7.91 20.92 -2.73
N PRO A 59 9.13 20.34 -2.84
CA PRO A 59 9.34 19.12 -3.63
C PRO A 59 8.74 17.85 -3.01
N TYR A 60 8.36 17.91 -1.73
CA TYR A 60 7.77 16.77 -1.04
C TYR A 60 6.26 16.75 -1.18
N MET A 61 5.68 15.57 -1.39
CA MET A 61 4.23 15.37 -1.41
C MET A 61 3.60 15.63 -0.04
N PHE A 62 4.30 15.29 1.03
CA PHE A 62 3.87 15.46 2.42
C PHE A 62 5.00 16.09 3.23
N PRO A 63 5.21 17.41 3.13
CA PRO A 63 6.23 18.08 3.93
C PRO A 63 5.78 18.19 5.39
N SER A 64 6.73 18.17 6.30
CA SER A 64 6.47 18.49 7.70
C SER A 64 5.97 19.96 7.82
N PRO A 65 4.83 20.21 8.47
CA PRO A 65 4.31 21.56 8.61
C PRO A 65 5.18 22.45 9.49
N ILE A 66 6.14 21.89 10.23
CA ILE A 66 7.03 22.61 11.12
C ILE A 66 8.32 23.00 10.41
N THR A 67 8.90 22.07 9.60
CA THR A 67 10.22 22.25 9.01
C THR A 67 10.18 22.46 7.50
N GLY A 68 9.07 22.14 6.84
CA GLY A 68 8.98 22.07 5.37
C GLY A 68 9.73 20.90 4.74
N GLU A 69 10.49 20.16 5.55
CA GLU A 69 11.25 18.99 5.12
C GLU A 69 10.40 17.71 5.19
N MET A 70 10.96 16.60 4.76
CA MET A 70 10.30 15.32 4.84
C MET A 70 9.98 14.92 6.29
N TYR A 71 8.81 14.31 6.51
CA TYR A 71 8.47 13.75 7.81
C TYR A 71 9.48 12.70 8.27
N TYR A 72 9.85 12.80 9.54
CA TYR A 72 10.58 11.72 10.18
C TYR A 72 9.67 10.47 10.31
N PRO A 73 10.15 9.26 10.01
CA PRO A 73 9.32 8.05 10.00
C PRO A 73 8.50 7.83 11.27
N ASP A 74 9.11 8.08 12.44
CA ASP A 74 8.42 7.95 13.73
C ASP A 74 7.26 8.95 13.88
N SER A 75 7.35 10.12 13.26
CA SER A 75 6.29 11.13 13.28
C SER A 75 5.02 10.65 12.56
N ILE A 76 5.18 9.92 11.46
CA ILE A 76 4.04 9.33 10.72
C ILE A 76 3.34 8.28 11.56
N VAL A 77 4.10 7.42 12.25
CA VAL A 77 3.54 6.39 13.15
C VAL A 77 2.77 7.05 14.30
N ASN A 78 3.31 8.11 14.89
CA ASN A 78 2.65 8.84 15.97
C ASN A 78 1.40 9.59 15.49
N LEU A 79 1.44 10.18 14.29
CA LEU A 79 0.28 10.81 13.66
C LEU A 79 -0.84 9.80 13.44
N HIS A 80 -0.52 8.62 12.91
CA HIS A 80 -1.49 7.54 12.72
C HIS A 80 -2.15 7.12 14.04
N LYS A 81 -1.36 6.93 15.11
CA LYS A 81 -1.90 6.63 16.45
C LYS A 81 -2.84 7.70 16.94
N LYS A 82 -2.47 8.98 16.74
CA LYS A 82 -3.32 10.12 17.14
C LYS A 82 -4.63 10.11 16.35
N ILE A 83 -4.60 9.92 15.03
CA ILE A 83 -5.81 9.88 14.20
C ILE A 83 -6.76 8.78 14.67
N LEU A 84 -6.26 7.56 14.93
CA LEU A 84 -7.09 6.47 15.43
C LEU A 84 -7.72 6.80 16.79
N LYS A 85 -6.95 7.38 17.71
CA LYS A 85 -7.43 7.78 19.03
C LYS A 85 -8.51 8.85 18.92
N ASP A 86 -8.29 9.90 18.12
CA ASP A 86 -9.22 11.01 17.95
C ASP A 86 -10.53 10.56 17.28
N ALA A 87 -10.44 9.56 16.41
CA ALA A 87 -11.59 8.93 15.75
C ALA A 87 -12.31 7.87 16.62
N GLY A 88 -11.83 7.56 17.82
CA GLY A 88 -12.38 6.51 18.67
C GLY A 88 -12.22 5.09 18.09
N LEU A 89 -11.28 4.89 17.19
CA LEU A 89 -11.01 3.61 16.55
C LEU A 89 -10.02 2.77 17.37
N PRO A 90 -10.10 1.43 17.29
CA PRO A 90 -9.14 0.55 17.93
C PRO A 90 -7.72 0.77 17.39
N HIS A 91 -6.74 0.62 18.27
CA HIS A 91 -5.35 0.75 17.87
C HIS A 91 -4.93 -0.38 16.93
N ILE A 92 -4.48 0.00 15.72
CA ILE A 92 -3.78 -0.86 14.78
C ILE A 92 -2.40 -0.29 14.49
N ARG A 93 -1.43 -1.12 14.16
CA ARG A 93 -0.09 -0.65 13.79
C ARG A 93 -0.13 -0.05 12.39
N PHE A 94 0.72 0.93 12.12
CA PHE A 94 0.83 1.53 10.77
C PHE A 94 1.07 0.46 9.68
N HIS A 95 1.87 -0.55 9.98
CA HIS A 95 2.14 -1.66 9.05
C HIS A 95 0.89 -2.53 8.77
N ASP A 96 -0.07 -2.56 9.68
CA ASP A 96 -1.30 -3.35 9.51
C ASP A 96 -2.20 -2.77 8.39
N LEU A 97 -2.02 -1.50 8.01
CA LEU A 97 -2.67 -0.92 6.82
C LEU A 97 -2.28 -1.66 5.53
N ARG A 98 -1.03 -2.11 5.46
CA ARG A 98 -0.54 -2.94 4.35
C ARG A 98 -1.22 -4.32 4.35
N HIS A 99 -1.41 -4.92 5.51
CA HIS A 99 -2.12 -6.18 5.65
C HIS A 99 -3.60 -6.04 5.30
N THR A 100 -4.22 -4.95 5.72
CA THR A 100 -5.61 -4.61 5.36
C THR A 100 -5.76 -4.49 3.85
N PHE A 101 -4.87 -3.76 3.18
CA PHE A 101 -4.88 -3.65 1.72
C PHE A 101 -4.79 -5.03 1.05
N ALA A 102 -3.83 -5.88 1.47
CA ALA A 102 -3.67 -7.21 0.91
C ALA A 102 -4.93 -8.06 1.06
N THR A 103 -5.51 -8.06 2.27
CA THR A 103 -6.73 -8.82 2.57
C THR A 103 -7.90 -8.36 1.69
N LEU A 104 -8.16 -7.06 1.66
CA LEU A 104 -9.26 -6.49 0.88
C LEU A 104 -9.08 -6.73 -0.63
N ALA A 105 -7.87 -6.55 -1.15
CA ALA A 105 -7.58 -6.78 -2.56
C ALA A 105 -7.85 -8.24 -2.96
N LEU A 106 -7.37 -9.20 -2.17
CA LEU A 106 -7.59 -10.63 -2.41
C LEU A 106 -9.07 -11.01 -2.29
N GLN A 107 -9.78 -10.50 -1.29
CA GLN A 107 -11.22 -10.73 -1.12
C GLN A 107 -12.03 -10.18 -2.30
N ASN A 108 -11.60 -9.05 -2.88
CA ASN A 108 -12.23 -8.44 -4.05
C ASN A 108 -11.72 -9.01 -5.39
N GLY A 109 -11.00 -10.12 -5.38
CA GLY A 109 -10.69 -10.86 -6.59
C GLY A 109 -9.38 -10.48 -7.28
N VAL A 110 -8.58 -9.57 -6.69
CA VAL A 110 -7.24 -9.29 -7.22
C VAL A 110 -6.36 -10.53 -6.99
N ASP A 111 -5.66 -10.95 -8.02
CA ASP A 111 -4.81 -12.14 -7.92
C ASP A 111 -3.58 -11.93 -7.01
N VAL A 112 -3.11 -13.02 -6.41
CA VAL A 112 -2.01 -13.00 -5.42
C VAL A 112 -0.73 -12.43 -5.99
N LYS A 113 -0.43 -12.72 -7.26
CA LYS A 113 0.80 -12.26 -7.91
C LYS A 113 0.79 -10.74 -8.06
N THR A 114 -0.35 -10.18 -8.46
CA THR A 114 -0.55 -8.73 -8.55
C THR A 114 -0.43 -8.06 -7.19
N VAL A 115 -1.13 -8.55 -6.17
CA VAL A 115 -1.04 -8.01 -4.80
C VAL A 115 0.40 -8.08 -4.28
N SER A 116 1.07 -9.20 -4.46
CA SER A 116 2.46 -9.38 -4.06
C SER A 116 3.41 -8.41 -4.78
N SER A 117 3.19 -8.19 -6.08
CA SER A 117 3.96 -7.21 -6.87
C SER A 117 3.75 -5.78 -6.37
N MET A 118 2.52 -5.38 -6.12
CA MET A 118 2.19 -4.04 -5.59
C MET A 118 2.82 -3.81 -4.22
N LEU A 119 2.86 -4.83 -3.39
CA LEU A 119 3.43 -4.77 -2.05
C LEU A 119 4.96 -4.92 -2.02
N GLY A 120 5.61 -5.40 -3.11
CA GLY A 120 7.07 -5.60 -3.17
C GLY A 120 7.55 -6.80 -2.37
N HIS A 121 7.15 -7.95 -2.76
CA HIS A 121 7.63 -9.34 -2.48
C HIS A 121 8.29 -9.72 -1.15
N TYR A 122 8.41 -8.84 -0.15
CA TYR A 122 9.10 -9.24 1.09
C TYR A 122 8.26 -10.14 2.01
N ASP A 123 6.95 -10.29 1.72
CA ASP A 123 6.06 -11.10 2.56
C ASP A 123 5.19 -12.06 1.76
N ALA A 124 5.83 -12.90 0.96
CA ALA A 124 5.14 -14.01 0.28
C ALA A 124 4.39 -14.91 1.27
N GLY A 125 4.93 -15.08 2.48
CA GLY A 125 4.31 -15.89 3.53
C GLY A 125 3.01 -15.28 4.08
N PHE A 126 2.93 -13.96 4.23
CA PHE A 126 1.69 -13.31 4.66
C PHE A 126 0.64 -13.31 3.54
N THR A 127 1.05 -12.93 2.32
CA THR A 127 0.17 -12.97 1.15
C THR A 127 -0.37 -14.38 0.94
N LEU A 128 0.45 -15.41 1.14
CA LEU A 128 0.05 -16.80 1.03
C LEU A 128 -0.94 -17.22 2.13
N ARG A 129 -0.74 -16.80 3.39
CA ARG A 129 -1.68 -17.09 4.50
C ARG A 129 -3.03 -16.40 4.27
N THR A 130 -3.02 -15.14 3.88
CA THR A 130 -4.24 -14.37 3.57
C THR A 130 -4.96 -14.99 2.35
N TYR A 131 -4.19 -15.48 1.37
CA TYR A 131 -4.70 -16.20 0.21
C TYR A 131 -5.39 -17.52 0.59
N THR A 132 -4.86 -18.26 1.55
CA THR A 132 -5.45 -19.54 1.99
C THR A 132 -6.86 -19.34 2.54
N HIS A 133 -7.11 -18.25 3.27
CA HIS A 133 -8.45 -17.90 3.74
C HIS A 133 -9.40 -17.44 2.61
N ALA A 134 -8.91 -16.59 1.71
CA ALA A 134 -9.68 -16.14 0.55
C ALA A 134 -9.96 -17.26 -0.45
N THR A 135 -9.07 -18.26 -0.56
CA THR A 135 -9.18 -19.38 -1.49
C THR A 135 -10.35 -20.29 -1.18
N ARG A 136 -10.67 -20.48 0.10
CA ARG A 136 -11.79 -21.35 0.49
C ARG A 136 -13.13 -20.79 -0.01
N GLN A 137 -13.37 -19.51 0.19
CA GLN A 137 -14.54 -18.84 -0.34
C GLN A 137 -14.59 -18.90 -1.88
N LYS A 138 -13.46 -18.67 -2.55
CA LYS A 138 -13.36 -18.77 -4.01
C LYS A 138 -13.52 -20.19 -4.54
N GLN A 139 -13.08 -21.20 -3.80
CA GLN A 139 -13.32 -22.59 -4.16
C GLN A 139 -14.80 -22.92 -4.10
N ASP A 140 -15.52 -22.42 -3.08
CA ASP A 140 -16.97 -22.61 -2.96
C ASP A 140 -17.71 -21.90 -4.11
N GLU A 141 -17.33 -20.66 -4.43
CA GLU A 141 -17.87 -19.89 -5.56
C GLU A 141 -17.57 -20.59 -6.91
N ALA A 142 -16.36 -21.10 -7.09
CA ALA A 142 -15.97 -21.85 -8.30
C ALA A 142 -16.75 -23.14 -8.42
N ALA A 143 -16.93 -23.88 -7.32
CA ALA A 143 -17.73 -25.10 -7.30
C ALA A 143 -19.19 -24.83 -7.67
N GLN A 144 -19.78 -23.76 -7.16
CA GLN A 144 -21.16 -23.33 -7.53
C GLN A 144 -21.25 -22.94 -9.00
N THR A 145 -20.25 -22.17 -9.51
CA THR A 145 -20.19 -21.77 -10.92
C THR A 145 -20.09 -22.99 -11.83
N MET A 146 -19.22 -23.94 -11.50
CA MET A 146 -19.05 -25.17 -12.25
C MET A 146 -20.31 -26.04 -12.17
N GLY A 147 -20.95 -26.13 -11.00
CA GLY A 147 -22.22 -26.85 -10.84
C GLY A 147 -23.32 -26.26 -11.72
N SER A 148 -23.43 -24.93 -11.76
CA SER A 148 -24.40 -24.25 -12.64
C SER A 148 -24.11 -24.48 -14.12
N PHE A 149 -22.82 -24.44 -14.51
CA PHE A 149 -22.42 -24.74 -15.89
C PHE A 149 -22.76 -26.19 -16.29
N MET A 150 -22.44 -27.14 -15.44
CA MET A 150 -22.76 -28.56 -15.72
C MET A 150 -24.26 -28.79 -15.83
N ALA A 151 -25.07 -28.11 -15.01
CA ALA A 151 -26.52 -28.22 -15.09
C ALA A 151 -27.12 -27.67 -16.39
N GLN A 152 -26.42 -26.73 -17.06
CA GLN A 152 -26.85 -26.16 -18.34
C GLN A 152 -26.47 -27.05 -19.55
N VAL A 153 -25.45 -27.88 -19.39
CA VAL A 153 -24.91 -28.72 -20.48
C VAL A 153 -25.45 -30.14 -20.44
N MET A 154 -26.01 -30.56 -19.33
CA MET A 154 -26.68 -31.86 -19.15
C MET A 154 -28.17 -31.77 -19.37
#